data_1f414b8f3703c6ab6114383b9b79e149
#
_entry.id   1f414b8f3703c6ab6114383b9b79e149
#
_cell.length_a   1.000
_cell.length_b   1.000
_cell.length_c   1.000
_cell.angle_alpha   90.00
_cell.angle_beta   90.00
_cell.angle_gamma   90.00
#
_symmetry.space_group_name_H-M   'P 1'
#
loop_
_entity.id
_entity.type
_entity.pdbx_description
1 polymer ?
#
loop_
_entity_poly.entity_id
_entity_poly.type
_entity_poly.pdbx_seq_one_letter_code
_entity_poly.pdbx_strand_id
1 'polypeptide(L)'
;TAILSGLVGSEMCIRDRAWDPREFCGNKDGRIDDKPFGGGQGMLFQAEPIINTVNEIKKHNKTHVVFVAPHGTIFNQKKAIDLKACENITIVCGRYEGIDKRIEETCIDEVISIGDYVLNGGELAALVLMEAIARQHKDFIGNKESLNDSFSDGLLEHPQYTRPEKTPHGNVPEILISGNHEKINSCLLYTSPSP
;
A
#
# COMPACT_ATOMS: atom_id res chain seq x y z
N THR A 1 11.88 11.64 -7.83
CA THR A 1 11.19 10.36 -8.14
C THR A 1 11.91 9.26 -7.42
N ALA A 2 11.22 8.52 -6.63
CA ALA A 2 11.81 7.44 -5.85
C ALA A 2 11.17 6.11 -6.24
N ILE A 3 12.00 5.09 -6.39
CA ILE A 3 11.57 3.70 -6.34
C ILE A 3 11.82 3.25 -4.91
N LEU A 4 10.76 2.85 -4.21
CA LEU A 4 10.84 2.35 -2.85
C LEU A 4 11.01 0.84 -2.89
N SER A 5 12.03 0.33 -2.22
CA SER A 5 12.27 -1.10 -2.05
C SER A 5 12.40 -1.37 -0.56
N GLY A 6 11.61 -2.30 -0.04
CA GLY A 6 11.60 -2.66 1.37
C GLY A 6 11.80 -4.16 1.57
N LEU A 7 12.50 -4.52 2.65
CA LEU A 7 12.72 -5.87 3.14
C LEU A 7 11.84 -6.10 4.37
N VAL A 8 11.01 -7.12 4.32
CA VAL A 8 10.26 -7.60 5.49
C VAL A 8 10.92 -8.90 5.95
N GLY A 9 11.74 -8.84 7.00
CA GLY A 9 12.40 -10.01 7.57
C GLY A 9 11.76 -10.44 8.89
N SER A 10 12.05 -11.68 9.33
CA SER A 10 11.54 -12.31 10.55
C SER A 10 11.98 -11.65 11.87
N GLU A 11 12.86 -10.69 11.81
CA GLU A 11 13.27 -9.83 12.93
C GLU A 11 12.97 -8.38 12.54
N MET A 12 11.81 -7.90 12.87
CA MET A 12 11.29 -6.52 12.96
C MET A 12 12.19 -5.39 12.39
N CYS A 13 12.67 -5.54 11.15
CA CYS A 13 13.37 -4.48 10.43
C CYS A 13 12.76 -4.33 9.04
N ILE A 14 11.71 -3.51 8.93
CA ILE A 14 11.37 -2.93 7.64
C ILE A 14 12.57 -2.03 7.29
N ARG A 15 13.32 -2.42 6.25
CA ARG A 15 14.40 -1.60 5.71
C ARG A 15 13.94 -1.00 4.41
N ASP A 16 13.53 0.25 4.47
CA ASP A 16 13.16 0.99 3.27
C ASP A 16 14.39 1.60 2.63
N ARG A 17 14.48 1.46 1.32
CA ARG A 17 15.48 2.12 0.51
C ARG A 17 14.82 2.84 -0.66
N ALA A 18 15.05 4.13 -0.77
CA ALA A 18 14.71 4.90 -1.95
C ALA A 18 15.84 4.78 -2.99
N TRP A 19 15.45 4.51 -4.25
CA TRP A 19 16.34 4.46 -5.38
C TRP A 19 16.02 5.62 -6.32
N ASP A 20 17.04 6.35 -6.75
CA ASP A 20 16.87 7.41 -7.74
C ASP A 20 17.22 6.88 -9.16
N PRO A 21 16.23 6.79 -10.07
CA PRO A 21 16.49 6.32 -11.43
C PRO A 21 17.49 7.18 -12.22
N ARG A 22 17.75 8.41 -11.78
CA ARG A 22 18.76 9.27 -12.42
C ARG A 22 20.17 8.70 -12.34
N GLU A 23 20.46 7.91 -11.32
CA GLU A 23 21.74 7.25 -11.15
C GLU A 23 21.96 6.12 -12.19
N PHE A 24 20.88 5.68 -12.86
CA PHE A 24 20.89 4.57 -13.82
C PHE A 24 20.55 5.00 -15.25
N CYS A 25 20.46 6.31 -15.51
CA CYS A 25 20.29 6.82 -16.86
C CYS A 25 21.63 6.87 -17.61
N GLY A 26 21.64 6.47 -18.88
CA GLY A 26 22.84 6.48 -19.71
C GLY A 26 23.22 7.86 -20.22
N ASN A 27 22.43 8.91 -19.93
CA ASN A 27 22.70 10.27 -20.38
C ASN A 27 23.42 11.09 -19.31
N LYS A 28 24.24 12.08 -19.76
CA LYS A 28 25.04 12.91 -18.85
C LYS A 28 24.21 13.89 -18.03
N ASP A 29 22.99 14.18 -18.48
CA ASP A 29 22.14 15.21 -17.88
C ASP A 29 21.23 14.66 -16.79
N GLY A 30 21.23 13.34 -16.55
CA GLY A 30 20.38 12.70 -15.55
C GLY A 30 18.88 12.79 -15.86
N ARG A 31 18.51 13.06 -17.12
CA ARG A 31 17.12 13.24 -17.53
C ARG A 31 16.45 11.87 -17.69
N ILE A 32 15.32 11.71 -17.02
CA ILE A 32 14.56 10.43 -16.97
C ILE A 32 13.16 10.55 -17.58
N ASP A 33 12.81 11.69 -18.15
CA ASP A 33 11.50 11.97 -18.73
C ASP A 33 11.63 12.59 -20.13
N ASP A 34 10.63 12.36 -20.99
CA ASP A 34 10.54 12.94 -22.32
C ASP A 34 9.09 13.05 -22.79
N LYS A 35 8.87 13.72 -23.92
CA LYS A 35 7.56 13.90 -24.54
C LYS A 35 7.00 12.57 -25.07
N PRO A 36 5.68 12.34 -24.92
CA PRO A 36 5.07 11.14 -25.49
C PRO A 36 5.09 11.16 -27.01
N PHE A 37 5.31 10.00 -27.62
CA PHE A 37 5.08 9.81 -29.05
C PHE A 37 3.59 9.97 -29.39
N GLY A 38 3.28 10.47 -30.56
CA GLY A 38 1.91 10.75 -30.97
C GLY A 38 1.38 12.12 -30.54
N GLY A 39 2.19 12.89 -29.78
CA GLY A 39 1.80 14.19 -29.24
C GLY A 39 1.00 14.07 -27.95
N GLY A 40 0.69 15.20 -27.33
CA GLY A 40 0.00 15.29 -26.04
C GLY A 40 0.68 16.28 -25.13
N GLN A 41 0.01 16.64 -24.04
CA GLN A 41 0.59 17.49 -23.00
C GLN A 41 1.35 16.62 -21.99
N GLY A 42 2.33 17.21 -21.31
CA GLY A 42 3.07 16.57 -20.26
C GLY A 42 4.27 15.75 -20.74
N MET A 43 4.78 14.93 -19.84
CA MET A 43 5.99 14.13 -20.00
C MET A 43 5.71 12.71 -19.51
N LEU A 44 6.49 11.73 -19.98
CA LEU A 44 6.48 10.36 -19.49
C LEU A 44 7.87 9.99 -18.98
N PHE A 45 7.93 9.08 -18.00
CA PHE A 45 9.21 8.47 -17.66
C PHE A 45 9.73 7.60 -18.80
N GLN A 46 10.99 7.80 -19.14
CA GLN A 46 11.72 7.00 -20.12
C GLN A 46 11.88 5.54 -19.61
N ALA A 47 11.83 4.59 -20.55
CA ALA A 47 11.89 3.17 -20.22
C ALA A 47 13.23 2.76 -19.60
N GLU A 48 14.35 3.11 -20.24
CA GLU A 48 15.69 2.63 -19.84
C GLU A 48 16.08 2.96 -18.39
N PRO A 49 15.96 4.21 -17.90
CA PRO A 49 16.36 4.53 -16.54
C PRO A 49 15.61 3.72 -15.47
N ILE A 50 14.31 3.53 -15.68
CA ILE A 50 13.46 2.79 -14.73
C ILE A 50 13.77 1.28 -14.78
N ILE A 51 13.85 0.71 -15.99
CA ILE A 51 14.17 -0.71 -16.19
C ILE A 51 15.57 -1.03 -15.61
N ASN A 52 16.56 -0.18 -15.88
CA ASN A 52 17.92 -0.35 -15.34
C ASN A 52 17.92 -0.31 -13.80
N THR A 53 17.18 0.61 -13.20
CA THR A 53 17.05 0.68 -11.75
C THR A 53 16.43 -0.58 -11.17
N VAL A 54 15.31 -1.05 -11.74
CA VAL A 54 14.66 -2.29 -11.30
C VAL A 54 15.58 -3.49 -11.48
N ASN A 55 16.30 -3.58 -12.59
CA ASN A 55 17.27 -4.64 -12.82
C ASN A 55 18.42 -4.61 -11.81
N GLU A 56 18.90 -3.42 -11.42
CA GLU A 56 19.91 -3.31 -10.36
C GLU A 56 19.38 -3.81 -9.03
N ILE A 57 18.14 -3.44 -8.66
CA ILE A 57 17.48 -3.93 -7.44
C ILE A 57 17.39 -5.47 -7.48
N LYS A 58 16.97 -6.05 -8.60
CA LYS A 58 16.82 -7.50 -8.79
C LYS A 58 18.14 -8.27 -8.67
N LYS A 59 19.30 -7.63 -8.89
CA LYS A 59 20.62 -8.25 -8.65
C LYS A 59 20.91 -8.49 -7.16
N HIS A 60 20.38 -7.62 -6.30
CA HIS A 60 20.60 -7.71 -4.86
C HIS A 60 19.59 -8.62 -4.16
N ASN A 61 18.34 -8.60 -4.61
CA ASN A 61 17.26 -9.34 -3.96
C ASN A 61 16.20 -9.77 -4.98
N LYS A 62 15.66 -10.98 -4.80
CA LYS A 62 14.41 -11.34 -5.48
C LYS A 62 13.30 -10.45 -4.94
N THR A 63 12.64 -9.67 -5.80
CA THR A 63 11.62 -8.70 -5.41
C THR A 63 10.39 -8.80 -6.31
N HIS A 64 9.21 -8.58 -5.72
CA HIS A 64 7.96 -8.38 -6.45
C HIS A 64 7.82 -6.90 -6.79
N VAL A 65 7.70 -6.58 -8.07
CA VAL A 65 7.71 -5.18 -8.55
C VAL A 65 6.29 -4.72 -8.80
N VAL A 66 5.85 -3.73 -8.02
CA VAL A 66 4.52 -3.14 -8.10
C VAL A 66 4.62 -1.73 -8.70
N PHE A 67 3.81 -1.44 -9.68
CA PHE A 67 3.59 -0.08 -10.18
C PHE A 67 2.27 0.47 -9.63
N VAL A 68 2.27 1.68 -9.08
CA VAL A 68 1.06 2.33 -8.58
C VAL A 68 0.49 3.27 -9.64
N ALA A 69 -0.70 2.93 -10.15
CA ALA A 69 -1.36 3.68 -11.21
C ALA A 69 -2.90 3.50 -11.16
N PRO A 70 -3.68 4.49 -11.66
CA PRO A 70 -5.14 4.43 -11.62
C PRO A 70 -5.76 3.25 -12.36
N HIS A 71 -5.09 2.72 -13.40
CA HIS A 71 -5.59 1.60 -14.20
C HIS A 71 -5.28 0.21 -13.60
N GLY A 72 -4.61 0.17 -12.44
CA GLY A 72 -4.28 -1.08 -11.75
C GLY A 72 -5.49 -1.74 -11.08
N THR A 73 -5.26 -2.96 -10.56
CA THR A 73 -6.23 -3.64 -9.70
C THR A 73 -6.43 -2.88 -8.39
N ILE A 74 -7.69 -2.81 -7.92
CA ILE A 74 -7.98 -2.08 -6.66
C ILE A 74 -7.31 -2.77 -5.48
N PHE A 75 -6.55 -1.97 -4.72
CA PHE A 75 -5.93 -2.40 -3.47
C PHE A 75 -6.98 -2.57 -2.37
N ASN A 76 -6.93 -3.68 -1.68
CA ASN A 76 -7.80 -4.00 -0.56
C ASN A 76 -7.04 -4.84 0.49
N GLN A 77 -7.69 -5.14 1.62
CA GLN A 77 -7.09 -5.90 2.72
C GLN A 77 -6.55 -7.27 2.28
N LYS A 78 -7.29 -7.98 1.43
CA LYS A 78 -6.83 -9.26 0.89
C LYS A 78 -5.54 -9.11 0.10
N LYS A 79 -5.44 -8.08 -0.76
CA LYS A 79 -4.22 -7.79 -1.52
C LYS A 79 -3.04 -7.44 -0.60
N ALA A 80 -3.27 -6.73 0.51
CA ALA A 80 -2.23 -6.45 1.50
C ALA A 80 -1.71 -7.75 2.15
N ILE A 81 -2.61 -8.68 2.45
CA ILE A 81 -2.26 -10.01 3.00
C ILE A 81 -1.47 -10.84 1.98
N ASP A 82 -1.88 -10.81 0.69
CA ASP A 82 -1.19 -11.53 -0.38
C ASP A 82 0.25 -10.98 -0.57
N LEU A 83 0.39 -9.66 -0.61
CA LEU A 83 1.69 -8.99 -0.76
C LEU A 83 2.62 -9.19 0.44
N LYS A 84 2.10 -9.35 1.65
CA LYS A 84 2.90 -9.71 2.82
C LYS A 84 3.70 -11.00 2.63
N ALA A 85 3.23 -11.93 1.78
CA ALA A 85 3.94 -13.16 1.50
C ALA A 85 5.22 -12.93 0.65
N CYS A 86 5.37 -11.76 0.03
CA CYS A 86 6.57 -11.39 -0.70
C CYS A 86 7.71 -11.05 0.27
N GLU A 87 8.87 -11.65 0.06
CA GLU A 87 10.07 -11.37 0.87
C GLU A 87 10.53 -9.91 0.68
N ASN A 88 10.47 -9.42 -0.55
CA ASN A 88 10.79 -8.05 -0.90
C ASN A 88 9.76 -7.50 -1.89
N ILE A 89 9.43 -6.22 -1.74
CA ILE A 89 8.55 -5.50 -2.63
C ILE A 89 9.29 -4.25 -3.13
N THR A 90 9.26 -4.03 -4.43
CA THR A 90 9.73 -2.78 -5.05
C THR A 90 8.53 -2.02 -5.58
N ILE A 91 8.31 -0.80 -5.12
CA ILE A 91 7.19 0.03 -5.56
C ILE A 91 7.71 1.11 -6.49
N VAL A 92 7.25 1.09 -7.73
CA VAL A 92 7.54 2.11 -8.73
C VAL A 92 6.49 3.22 -8.62
N CYS A 93 6.95 4.44 -8.32
CA CYS A 93 6.10 5.61 -8.17
C CYS A 93 6.16 6.44 -9.46
N GLY A 94 5.09 6.47 -10.22
CA GLY A 94 4.95 7.33 -11.40
C GLY A 94 4.81 8.80 -11.02
N ARG A 95 5.22 9.67 -11.93
CA ARG A 95 4.95 11.11 -11.94
C ARG A 95 4.60 11.57 -13.35
N TYR A 96 4.25 12.83 -13.50
CA TYR A 96 3.84 13.43 -14.78
C TYR A 96 2.57 12.73 -15.32
N GLU A 97 2.56 12.42 -16.62
CA GLU A 97 1.44 11.70 -17.26
C GLU A 97 1.58 10.17 -17.14
N GLY A 98 2.62 9.68 -16.45
CA GLY A 98 2.86 8.26 -16.22
C GLY A 98 4.23 7.79 -16.66
N ILE A 99 4.30 6.53 -17.04
CA ILE A 99 5.53 5.83 -17.45
C ILE A 99 5.41 5.30 -18.88
N ASP A 100 6.52 5.10 -19.56
CA ASP A 100 6.55 4.42 -20.84
C ASP A 100 6.00 2.98 -20.69
N LYS A 101 5.10 2.58 -21.58
CA LYS A 101 4.42 1.27 -21.51
C LYS A 101 5.39 0.09 -21.48
N ARG A 102 6.55 0.21 -22.09
CA ARG A 102 7.59 -0.82 -22.09
C ARG A 102 8.10 -1.14 -20.69
N ILE A 103 8.01 -0.22 -19.72
CA ILE A 103 8.36 -0.46 -18.33
C ILE A 103 7.41 -1.51 -17.73
N GLU A 104 6.09 -1.32 -17.92
CA GLU A 104 5.11 -2.28 -17.42
C GLU A 104 5.33 -3.68 -18.01
N GLU A 105 5.57 -3.74 -19.33
CA GLU A 105 5.72 -5.01 -20.06
C GLU A 105 7.04 -5.74 -19.73
N THR A 106 8.06 -5.01 -19.26
CA THR A 106 9.42 -5.57 -19.08
C THR A 106 9.72 -5.93 -17.64
N CYS A 107 9.31 -5.12 -16.67
CA CYS A 107 9.84 -5.26 -15.31
C CYS A 107 8.80 -5.14 -14.19
N ILE A 108 7.56 -4.83 -14.49
CA ILE A 108 6.46 -4.75 -13.51
C ILE A 108 5.78 -6.10 -13.41
N ASP A 109 5.61 -6.60 -12.18
CA ASP A 109 4.89 -7.84 -11.93
C ASP A 109 3.40 -7.59 -11.70
N GLU A 110 3.04 -6.41 -11.14
CA GLU A 110 1.65 -6.05 -10.87
C GLU A 110 1.44 -4.54 -10.89
N VAL A 111 0.26 -4.10 -11.39
CA VAL A 111 -0.19 -2.69 -11.32
C VAL A 111 -1.32 -2.58 -10.33
N ILE A 112 -1.20 -1.66 -9.36
CA ILE A 112 -2.15 -1.49 -8.25
C ILE A 112 -2.69 -0.06 -8.24
N SER A 113 -4.02 0.07 -8.06
CA SER A 113 -4.73 1.33 -7.83
C SER A 113 -5.21 1.40 -6.38
N ILE A 114 -5.13 2.58 -5.77
CA ILE A 114 -5.70 2.83 -4.43
C ILE A 114 -7.11 3.45 -4.48
N GLY A 115 -7.68 3.62 -5.66
CA GLY A 115 -9.02 4.16 -5.85
C GLY A 115 -9.18 4.98 -7.13
N ASP A 116 -10.42 5.34 -7.44
CA ASP A 116 -10.82 6.05 -8.67
C ASP A 116 -10.61 7.57 -8.52
N TYR A 117 -9.37 7.98 -8.33
CA TYR A 117 -8.97 9.38 -8.27
C TYR A 117 -7.52 9.55 -8.71
N VAL A 118 -7.15 10.76 -9.09
CA VAL A 118 -5.81 11.08 -9.60
C VAL A 118 -5.00 11.82 -8.54
N LEU A 119 -3.76 11.38 -8.35
CA LEU A 119 -2.75 12.03 -7.52
C LEU A 119 -1.64 12.61 -8.40
N ASN A 120 -0.90 13.60 -7.89
CA ASN A 120 0.24 14.19 -8.60
C ASN A 120 1.42 13.22 -8.78
N GLY A 121 1.45 12.12 -8.05
CA GLY A 121 2.50 11.11 -8.10
C GLY A 121 2.14 9.88 -7.29
N GLY A 122 2.88 8.80 -7.49
CA GLY A 122 2.64 7.50 -6.85
C GLY A 122 3.11 7.40 -5.40
N GLU A 123 3.79 8.40 -4.86
CA GLU A 123 4.45 8.31 -3.55
C GLU A 123 3.44 8.12 -2.40
N LEU A 124 2.32 8.85 -2.43
CA LEU A 124 1.28 8.68 -1.40
C LEU A 124 0.60 7.31 -1.51
N ALA A 125 0.37 6.84 -2.74
CA ALA A 125 -0.16 5.49 -2.97
C ALA A 125 0.81 4.42 -2.44
N ALA A 126 2.11 4.59 -2.68
CA ALA A 126 3.13 3.69 -2.15
C ALA A 126 3.12 3.65 -0.61
N LEU A 127 2.97 4.80 0.06
CA LEU A 127 2.87 4.86 1.52
C LEU A 127 1.63 4.13 2.06
N VAL A 128 0.48 4.24 1.37
CA VAL A 128 -0.74 3.50 1.72
C VAL A 128 -0.51 1.98 1.62
N LEU A 129 0.13 1.52 0.53
CA LEU A 129 0.47 0.11 0.36
C LEU A 129 1.42 -0.36 1.48
N MET A 130 2.50 0.39 1.71
CA MET A 130 3.51 0.06 2.72
C MET A 130 2.90 -0.07 4.12
N GLU A 131 2.09 0.91 4.55
CA GLU A 131 1.42 0.89 5.85
C GLU A 131 0.49 -0.31 5.97
N ALA A 132 -0.38 -0.54 4.98
CA ALA A 132 -1.35 -1.62 5.01
C ALA A 132 -0.68 -3.01 5.00
N ILE A 133 0.43 -3.19 4.26
CA ILE A 133 1.21 -4.43 4.24
C ILE A 133 1.94 -4.63 5.56
N ALA A 134 2.59 -3.57 6.08
CA ALA A 134 3.34 -3.61 7.33
C ALA A 134 2.45 -4.01 8.52
N ARG A 135 1.21 -3.49 8.59
CA ARG A 135 0.22 -3.86 9.61
C ARG A 135 -0.12 -5.37 9.63
N GLN A 136 0.08 -6.09 8.52
CA GLN A 136 -0.15 -7.54 8.49
C GLN A 136 0.94 -8.33 9.23
N HIS A 137 2.07 -7.72 9.60
CA HIS A 137 3.13 -8.37 10.36
C HIS A 137 2.84 -8.27 11.86
N LYS A 138 2.85 -9.43 12.53
CA LYS A 138 2.46 -9.59 13.95
C LYS A 138 3.23 -8.68 14.92
N ASP A 139 4.44 -8.30 14.54
CA ASP A 139 5.33 -7.53 15.40
C ASP A 139 5.31 -6.02 15.10
N PHE A 140 4.56 -5.60 14.07
CA PHE A 140 4.55 -4.20 13.65
C PHE A 140 3.81 -3.28 14.64
N ILE A 141 2.69 -3.72 15.22
CA ILE A 141 1.88 -2.93 16.16
C ILE A 141 2.07 -3.39 17.62
N GLY A 142 2.84 -4.45 17.86
CA GLY A 142 3.08 -4.97 19.21
C GLY A 142 1.87 -5.58 19.92
N ASN A 143 0.70 -5.58 19.28
CA ASN A 143 -0.54 -6.15 19.81
C ASN A 143 -1.11 -7.20 18.84
N LYS A 144 -1.29 -8.44 19.33
CA LYS A 144 -1.80 -9.55 18.53
C LYS A 144 -3.28 -9.35 18.12
N GLU A 145 -4.01 -8.51 18.83
CA GLU A 145 -5.42 -8.21 18.57
C GLU A 145 -5.64 -7.33 17.33
N SER A 146 -4.60 -6.59 16.90
CA SER A 146 -4.66 -5.74 15.70
C SER A 146 -4.81 -6.51 14.37
N LEU A 147 -4.71 -7.84 14.39
CA LEU A 147 -4.98 -8.69 13.22
C LEU A 147 -6.47 -9.02 13.05
N ASN A 148 -7.30 -8.67 14.03
CA ASN A 148 -8.77 -8.86 14.00
C ASN A 148 -9.53 -7.56 13.71
N ASP A 149 -8.86 -6.60 13.07
CA ASP A 149 -9.46 -5.32 12.64
C ASP A 149 -10.47 -5.54 11.50
N SER A 150 -11.13 -4.45 11.10
CA SER A 150 -12.05 -4.41 9.94
C SER A 150 -11.50 -5.15 8.73
N PHE A 151 -12.36 -5.84 8.01
CA PHE A 151 -12.07 -6.67 6.83
C PHE A 151 -11.36 -8.02 7.08
N SER A 152 -10.96 -8.34 8.32
CA SER A 152 -10.30 -9.62 8.62
C SER A 152 -11.25 -10.79 8.40
N ASP A 153 -12.51 -10.66 8.86
CA ASP A 153 -13.58 -11.66 8.74
C ASP A 153 -14.68 -11.24 7.75
N GLY A 154 -14.37 -10.28 6.85
CA GLY A 154 -15.33 -9.76 5.87
C GLY A 154 -16.36 -8.80 6.45
N LEU A 155 -16.19 -8.38 7.69
CA LEU A 155 -17.01 -7.36 8.35
C LEU A 155 -16.16 -6.14 8.72
N LEU A 156 -16.82 -5.01 8.92
CA LEU A 156 -16.22 -3.84 9.58
C LEU A 156 -16.32 -4.04 11.09
N GLU A 157 -15.45 -3.36 11.84
CA GLU A 157 -15.59 -3.31 13.29
C GLU A 157 -16.93 -2.68 13.70
N HIS A 158 -17.45 -3.19 14.81
CA HIS A 158 -18.64 -2.63 15.45
C HIS A 158 -18.38 -1.22 15.98
N PRO A 159 -19.43 -0.39 16.17
CA PRO A 159 -19.30 0.90 16.83
C PRO A 159 -18.70 0.77 18.22
N GLN A 160 -17.67 1.55 18.52
CA GLN A 160 -16.97 1.51 19.79
C GLN A 160 -17.35 2.70 20.67
N TYR A 161 -17.38 2.46 21.97
CA TYR A 161 -17.70 3.47 22.99
C TYR A 161 -16.60 3.55 24.02
N THR A 162 -16.31 4.77 24.49
CA THR A 162 -15.32 5.01 25.55
C THR A 162 -15.93 5.82 26.70
N ARG A 163 -15.17 6.04 27.74
CA ARG A 163 -15.57 6.84 28.91
C ARG A 163 -15.70 8.33 28.56
N PRO A 164 -16.61 9.06 29.23
CA PRO A 164 -17.56 8.60 30.26
C PRO A 164 -18.77 7.86 29.69
N GLU A 165 -19.43 7.02 30.50
CA GLU A 165 -20.60 6.22 30.14
C GLU A 165 -21.80 7.10 29.68
N LYS A 166 -21.98 8.26 30.29
CA LYS A 166 -23.06 9.19 30.01
C LYS A 166 -22.52 10.54 29.55
N THR A 167 -23.05 11.04 28.45
CA THR A 167 -22.69 12.34 27.91
C THR A 167 -23.93 13.12 27.49
N PRO A 168 -23.86 14.45 27.34
CA PRO A 168 -24.97 15.23 26.77
C PRO A 168 -25.38 14.82 25.36
N HIS A 169 -24.53 14.03 24.67
CA HIS A 169 -24.71 13.60 23.28
C HIS A 169 -25.20 12.15 23.16
N GLY A 170 -25.35 11.44 24.27
CA GLY A 170 -25.80 10.06 24.31
C GLY A 170 -25.09 9.22 25.37
N ASN A 171 -25.60 8.02 25.61
CA ASN A 171 -25.08 7.07 26.59
C ASN A 171 -24.51 5.84 25.90
N VAL A 172 -23.59 5.17 26.58
CA VAL A 172 -23.16 3.84 26.20
C VAL A 172 -24.34 2.87 26.29
N PRO A 173 -24.57 1.99 25.31
CA PRO A 173 -25.61 0.96 25.39
C PRO A 173 -25.46 0.09 26.65
N GLU A 174 -26.55 -0.12 27.37
CA GLU A 174 -26.55 -0.85 28.64
C GLU A 174 -25.97 -2.28 28.53
N ILE A 175 -26.16 -2.90 27.37
CA ILE A 175 -25.62 -4.22 27.11
C ILE A 175 -24.08 -4.27 27.21
N LEU A 176 -23.39 -3.23 26.79
CA LEU A 176 -21.91 -3.16 26.81
C LEU A 176 -21.35 -2.98 28.22
N ILE A 177 -22.15 -2.50 29.16
CA ILE A 177 -21.77 -2.31 30.58
C ILE A 177 -22.35 -3.40 31.48
N SER A 178 -23.11 -4.36 30.92
CA SER A 178 -23.80 -5.40 31.70
C SER A 178 -22.89 -6.45 32.32
N GLY A 179 -21.65 -6.57 31.88
CA GLY A 179 -20.71 -7.63 32.26
C GLY A 179 -21.04 -9.02 31.70
N ASN A 180 -22.10 -9.16 30.91
CA ASN A 180 -22.45 -10.44 30.28
C ASN A 180 -21.76 -10.58 28.92
N HIS A 181 -20.59 -11.20 28.91
CA HIS A 181 -19.73 -11.32 27.74
C HIS A 181 -20.40 -12.00 26.55
N GLU A 182 -21.23 -13.00 26.78
CA GLU A 182 -21.95 -13.71 25.70
C GLU A 182 -22.92 -12.78 24.97
N LYS A 183 -23.74 -12.04 25.74
CA LYS A 183 -24.67 -11.05 25.18
C LYS A 183 -23.95 -9.87 24.53
N ILE A 184 -22.84 -9.42 25.12
CA ILE A 184 -22.01 -8.35 24.54
C ILE A 184 -21.48 -8.80 23.17
N ASN A 185 -20.86 -9.98 23.07
CA ASN A 185 -20.33 -10.52 21.82
C ASN A 185 -21.40 -10.67 20.74
N SER A 186 -22.56 -11.18 21.11
CA SER A 186 -23.71 -11.29 20.18
C SER A 186 -24.20 -9.93 19.70
N CYS A 187 -24.25 -8.93 20.58
CA CYS A 187 -24.63 -7.58 20.22
C CYS A 187 -23.60 -6.92 19.28
N LEU A 188 -22.31 -7.06 19.60
CA LEU A 188 -21.22 -6.50 18.79
C LEU A 188 -21.20 -7.12 17.38
N LEU A 189 -21.36 -8.43 17.27
CA LEU A 189 -21.44 -9.11 15.97
C LEU A 189 -22.66 -8.63 15.15
N TYR A 190 -23.81 -8.45 15.78
CA TYR A 190 -25.02 -7.96 15.12
C TYR A 190 -24.89 -6.52 14.64
N THR A 191 -24.11 -5.69 15.34
CA THR A 191 -23.89 -4.28 15.00
C THR A 191 -22.71 -4.04 14.07
N SER A 192 -21.92 -5.07 13.75
CA SER A 192 -20.82 -5.00 12.78
C SER A 192 -21.37 -4.81 11.36
N PRO A 193 -21.13 -3.67 10.70
CA PRO A 193 -21.65 -3.46 9.35
C PRO A 193 -20.90 -4.34 8.33
N SER A 194 -21.58 -4.69 7.24
CA SER A 194 -20.89 -5.23 6.07
C SER A 194 -20.20 -4.10 5.31
N PRO A 195 -19.04 -4.34 4.71
CA PRO A 195 -18.31 -3.35 3.91
C PRO A 195 -19.00 -3.00 2.60
#